data_b40f4bd5f1d1c68b0330fbd073185a36
#
_entry.id   b40f4bd5f1d1c68b0330fbd073185a36
#
_cell.length_a   1.000
_cell.length_b   1.000
_cell.length_c   1.000
_cell.angle_alpha   90.00
_cell.angle_beta   90.00
_cell.angle_gamma   90.00
#
_symmetry.space_group_name_H-M   'P 1'
#
loop_
_entity.id
_entity.type
_entity.pdbx_description
1 polymer ?
#
loop_
_entity_poly.entity_id
_entity_poly.type
_entity_poly.pdbx_seq_one_letter_code
_entity_poly.pdbx_strand_id
1 'polypeptide(L)'
;TIVLALSSISLFGCSEDNTNSKTYKLVTGPQGGAWYPLGGALKGLIEKDQSDIKIQVLPGGGVSNVLALHTGQADIALAQSVTSLDAIEGRAPFKEPLQNICNIATFYRQYFQVVTLADSSVDTPFDLKDKVLATQPRGATGEAITSHLLQAHGMDYKSLSNVSFGSYTDSVTLMKDGNADVFTLTTTIPSGAVMDLAS
;
A
#
# COMPACT_ATOMS: atom_id res chain seq x y z
N THR A 1 59.39 45.38 22.34
CA THR A 1 59.16 44.70 21.05
C THR A 1 57.96 43.70 21.21
N ILE A 2 56.81 44.11 20.69
CA ILE A 2 55.58 43.30 20.72
C ILE A 2 55.46 42.61 19.35
N VAL A 3 55.44 41.26 19.35
CA VAL A 3 55.21 40.44 18.15
C VAL A 3 53.73 40.15 18.07
N LEU A 4 53.04 40.71 17.10
CA LEU A 4 51.64 40.37 16.73
C LEU A 4 51.68 39.13 15.86
N ALA A 5 51.12 38.00 16.36
CA ALA A 5 50.86 36.82 15.57
C ALA A 5 49.48 36.96 14.90
N LEU A 6 49.46 37.13 13.57
CA LEU A 6 48.23 37.06 12.74
C LEU A 6 47.82 35.59 12.61
N SER A 7 46.72 35.21 13.25
CA SER A 7 46.05 33.92 13.06
C SER A 7 45.16 34.01 11.81
N SER A 8 45.54 33.28 10.75
CA SER A 8 44.74 33.11 9.52
C SER A 8 43.62 32.14 9.81
N ILE A 9 42.40 32.64 9.98
CA ILE A 9 41.18 31.80 10.05
C ILE A 9 40.79 31.46 8.61
N SER A 10 41.07 30.21 8.20
CA SER A 10 40.56 29.64 6.96
C SER A 10 39.08 29.33 7.14
N LEU A 11 38.20 30.16 6.59
CA LEU A 11 36.78 29.85 6.42
C LEU A 11 36.65 28.72 5.38
N PHE A 12 36.49 27.51 5.84
CA PHE A 12 35.96 26.43 5.00
C PHE A 12 34.50 26.79 4.70
N GLY A 13 34.23 27.34 3.55
CA GLY A 13 32.91 27.49 2.98
C GLY A 13 32.39 26.11 2.69
N CYS A 14 31.38 25.63 3.44
CA CYS A 14 30.51 24.60 2.97
C CYS A 14 29.84 25.09 1.69
N SER A 15 30.24 24.55 0.55
CA SER A 15 29.47 24.65 -0.69
C SER A 15 28.15 23.96 -0.43
N GLU A 16 27.08 24.70 -0.14
CA GLU A 16 25.73 24.18 -0.30
C GLU A 16 25.56 23.88 -1.78
N ASP A 17 25.63 22.62 -2.14
CA ASP A 17 25.08 22.12 -3.40
C ASP A 17 23.58 22.43 -3.39
N ASN A 18 23.25 23.61 -3.88
CA ASN A 18 21.89 24.08 -4.08
C ASN A 18 21.29 23.36 -5.28
N THR A 19 21.23 22.02 -5.17
CA THR A 19 20.40 21.20 -6.06
C THR A 19 18.97 21.48 -5.66
N ASN A 20 18.30 22.30 -6.44
CA ASN A 20 16.88 22.65 -6.30
C ASN A 20 16.00 21.41 -6.63
N SER A 21 16.31 20.28 -5.97
CA SER A 21 15.64 19.02 -6.21
C SER A 21 14.24 19.02 -5.59
N LYS A 22 13.24 18.72 -6.40
CA LYS A 22 11.85 18.62 -5.97
C LYS A 22 11.55 17.19 -5.53
N THR A 23 11.09 17.03 -4.29
CA THR A 23 10.71 15.71 -3.76
C THR A 23 9.22 15.49 -3.91
N TYR A 24 8.85 14.36 -4.53
CA TYR A 24 7.48 13.89 -4.67
C TYR A 24 7.24 12.65 -3.82
N LYS A 25 6.10 12.58 -3.16
CA LYS A 25 5.67 11.43 -2.36
C LYS A 25 4.84 10.48 -3.22
N LEU A 26 5.34 9.25 -3.38
CA LEU A 26 4.65 8.15 -4.05
C LEU A 26 4.13 7.17 -2.99
N VAL A 27 2.81 7.13 -2.79
CA VAL A 27 2.16 6.14 -1.92
C VAL A 27 1.84 4.88 -2.72
N THR A 28 2.16 3.73 -2.16
CA THR A 28 2.13 2.43 -2.84
C THR A 28 1.17 1.44 -2.17
N GLY A 29 1.61 0.22 -1.86
CA GLY A 29 0.84 -0.81 -1.18
C GLY A 29 1.49 -1.28 0.12
N PRO A 30 0.83 -2.21 0.81
CA PRO A 30 1.41 -2.86 1.99
C PRO A 30 2.70 -3.61 1.66
N GLN A 31 3.55 -3.81 2.65
CA GLN A 31 4.74 -4.65 2.52
C GLN A 31 4.34 -6.10 2.17
N GLY A 32 5.20 -6.80 1.42
CA GLY A 32 4.90 -8.12 0.87
C GLY A 32 4.02 -8.10 -0.39
N GLY A 33 3.40 -6.97 -0.73
CA GLY A 33 2.64 -6.78 -1.95
C GLY A 33 3.51 -6.29 -3.12
N ALA A 34 3.01 -6.45 -4.35
CA ALA A 34 3.73 -6.08 -5.58
C ALA A 34 3.92 -4.57 -5.77
N TRP A 35 3.10 -3.73 -5.15
CA TRP A 35 3.15 -2.28 -5.37
C TRP A 35 4.36 -1.61 -4.70
N TYR A 36 4.80 -2.10 -3.55
CA TYR A 36 5.93 -1.49 -2.86
C TYR A 36 7.24 -1.62 -3.65
N PRO A 37 7.67 -2.81 -4.12
CA PRO A 37 8.82 -2.94 -5.01
C PRO A 37 8.62 -2.24 -6.37
N LEU A 38 7.40 -2.20 -6.93
CA LEU A 38 7.11 -1.42 -8.13
C LEU A 38 7.37 0.07 -7.91
N GLY A 39 6.95 0.62 -6.77
CA GLY A 39 7.25 2.00 -6.40
C GLY A 39 8.75 2.28 -6.32
N GLY A 40 9.53 1.33 -5.78
CA GLY A 40 10.99 1.40 -5.77
C GLY A 40 11.61 1.40 -7.18
N ALA A 41 11.09 0.57 -8.08
CA ALA A 41 11.52 0.53 -9.47
C ALA A 41 11.19 1.84 -10.21
N LEU A 42 9.98 2.37 -10.03
CA LEU A 42 9.57 3.66 -10.60
C LEU A 42 10.45 4.80 -10.10
N LYS A 43 10.74 4.84 -8.79
CA LYS A 43 11.70 5.78 -8.22
C LYS A 43 13.05 5.70 -8.93
N GLY A 44 13.61 4.50 -9.06
CA GLY A 44 14.91 4.29 -9.72
C GLY A 44 14.95 4.77 -11.17
N LEU A 45 13.86 4.53 -11.92
CA LEU A 45 13.74 4.99 -13.32
C LEU A 45 13.64 6.52 -13.41
N ILE A 46 12.76 7.12 -12.60
CA ILE A 46 12.52 8.57 -12.64
C ILE A 46 13.79 9.34 -12.21
N GLU A 47 14.41 8.95 -11.10
CA GLU A 47 15.60 9.66 -10.58
C GLU A 47 16.84 9.46 -11.44
N LYS A 48 16.87 8.41 -12.27
CA LYS A 48 17.93 8.21 -13.26
C LYS A 48 17.85 9.21 -14.42
N ASP A 49 16.64 9.45 -14.91
CA ASP A 49 16.41 10.29 -16.07
C ASP A 49 16.21 11.78 -15.71
N GLN A 50 15.77 12.06 -14.48
CA GLN A 50 15.44 13.39 -13.96
C GLN A 50 16.20 13.62 -12.64
N SER A 51 17.42 14.12 -12.71
CA SER A 51 18.31 14.27 -11.55
C SER A 51 17.83 15.31 -10.51
N ASP A 52 16.98 16.23 -10.92
CA ASP A 52 16.35 17.27 -10.10
C ASP A 52 15.05 16.78 -9.42
N ILE A 53 14.57 15.57 -9.74
CA ILE A 53 13.42 14.95 -9.10
C ILE A 53 13.89 13.89 -8.10
N LYS A 54 13.27 13.91 -6.91
CA LYS A 54 13.40 12.87 -5.90
C LYS A 54 12.04 12.25 -5.60
N ILE A 55 11.99 10.92 -5.47
CA ILE A 55 10.78 10.18 -5.14
C ILE A 55 10.92 9.57 -3.75
N GLN A 56 10.03 9.94 -2.86
CA GLN A 56 9.87 9.30 -1.56
C GLN A 56 8.79 8.22 -1.68
N VAL A 57 9.20 6.94 -1.66
CA VAL A 57 8.27 5.80 -1.71
C VAL A 57 7.76 5.51 -0.30
N LEU A 58 6.43 5.46 -0.15
CA LEU A 58 5.75 5.24 1.11
C LEU A 58 4.80 4.03 0.98
N PRO A 59 4.65 3.22 2.03
CA PRO A 59 3.60 2.20 2.06
C PRO A 59 2.22 2.86 2.09
N GLY A 60 1.20 2.11 1.65
CA GLY A 60 -0.17 2.61 1.63
C GLY A 60 -1.17 1.52 1.27
N GLY A 61 -2.35 1.94 0.83
CA GLY A 61 -3.42 1.07 0.37
C GLY A 61 -4.36 1.85 -0.55
N GLY A 62 -5.03 1.18 -1.50
CA GLY A 62 -5.72 1.86 -2.60
C GLY A 62 -6.66 3.01 -2.18
N VAL A 63 -7.52 2.80 -1.19
CA VAL A 63 -8.47 3.81 -0.70
C VAL A 63 -7.73 4.96 0.00
N SER A 64 -6.83 4.64 0.94
CA SER A 64 -6.05 5.65 1.67
C SER A 64 -5.13 6.44 0.75
N ASN A 65 -4.61 5.83 -0.31
CA ASN A 65 -3.77 6.48 -1.30
C ASN A 65 -4.53 7.56 -2.08
N VAL A 66 -5.76 7.26 -2.50
CA VAL A 66 -6.61 8.24 -3.20
C VAL A 66 -6.98 9.40 -2.28
N LEU A 67 -7.26 9.13 -1.01
CA LEU A 67 -7.50 10.17 0.00
C LEU A 67 -6.24 11.02 0.25
N ALA A 68 -5.05 10.40 0.26
CA ALA A 68 -3.78 11.12 0.42
C ALA A 68 -3.50 12.08 -0.75
N LEU A 69 -3.85 11.69 -2.00
CA LEU A 69 -3.82 12.59 -3.15
C LEU A 69 -4.79 13.77 -2.97
N HIS A 70 -6.05 13.45 -2.62
CA HIS A 70 -7.09 14.47 -2.46
C HIS A 70 -6.73 15.53 -1.42
N THR A 71 -6.11 15.11 -0.32
CA THR A 71 -5.71 16.00 0.78
C THR A 71 -4.32 16.64 0.61
N GLY A 72 -3.63 16.37 -0.49
CA GLY A 72 -2.27 16.89 -0.74
C GLY A 72 -1.19 16.25 0.14
N GLN A 73 -1.47 15.13 0.78
CA GLN A 73 -0.49 14.38 1.58
C GLN A 73 0.45 13.53 0.72
N ALA A 74 0.05 13.23 -0.52
CA ALA A 74 0.84 12.55 -1.54
C ALA A 74 0.70 13.26 -2.89
N ASP A 75 1.70 13.09 -3.76
CA ASP A 75 1.73 13.66 -5.10
C ASP A 75 1.37 12.61 -6.16
N ILE A 76 1.76 11.37 -5.92
CA ILE A 76 1.54 10.22 -6.82
C ILE A 76 1.04 9.06 -5.98
N ALA A 77 0.11 8.27 -6.52
CA ALA A 77 -0.46 7.12 -5.82
C ALA A 77 -0.70 5.94 -6.74
N LEU A 78 -0.47 4.73 -6.22
CA LEU A 78 -0.98 3.51 -6.83
C LEU A 78 -2.37 3.21 -6.27
N ALA A 79 -3.33 2.98 -7.15
CA ALA A 79 -4.70 2.62 -6.79
C ALA A 79 -5.28 1.62 -7.80
N GLN A 80 -6.28 0.85 -7.39
CA GLN A 80 -7.09 0.09 -8.32
C GLN A 80 -8.02 1.03 -9.07
N SER A 81 -8.31 0.72 -10.34
CA SER A 81 -9.21 1.55 -11.16
C SER A 81 -10.62 1.65 -10.56
N VAL A 82 -11.11 0.59 -9.94
CA VAL A 82 -12.40 0.61 -9.22
C VAL A 82 -12.38 1.62 -8.07
N THR A 83 -11.31 1.65 -7.28
CA THR A 83 -11.18 2.61 -6.17
C THR A 83 -11.14 4.06 -6.67
N SER A 84 -10.44 4.31 -7.79
CA SER A 84 -10.40 5.64 -8.39
C SER A 84 -11.77 6.06 -8.92
N LEU A 85 -12.52 5.13 -9.53
CA LEU A 85 -13.87 5.37 -10.00
C LEU A 85 -14.83 5.65 -8.84
N ASP A 86 -14.79 4.84 -7.78
CA ASP A 86 -15.60 5.05 -6.57
C ASP A 86 -15.31 6.41 -5.93
N ALA A 87 -14.05 6.84 -5.95
CA ALA A 87 -13.67 8.14 -5.44
C ALA A 87 -14.25 9.29 -6.28
N ILE A 88 -14.16 9.20 -7.60
CA ILE A 88 -14.69 10.23 -8.52
C ILE A 88 -16.22 10.32 -8.41
N GLU A 89 -16.91 9.20 -8.23
CA GLU A 89 -18.37 9.14 -8.12
C GLU A 89 -18.88 9.32 -6.68
N GLY A 90 -18.00 9.40 -5.68
CA GLY A 90 -18.38 9.50 -4.27
C GLY A 90 -19.06 8.25 -3.72
N ARG A 91 -18.79 7.08 -4.32
CA ARG A 91 -19.30 5.79 -3.81
C ARG A 91 -18.48 5.31 -2.61
N ALA A 92 -19.11 4.52 -1.76
CA ALA A 92 -18.43 3.93 -0.61
C ALA A 92 -17.11 3.20 -1.04
N PRO A 93 -16.02 3.36 -0.28
CA PRO A 93 -15.95 3.93 1.06
C PRO A 93 -15.80 5.47 1.13
N PHE A 94 -15.85 6.16 -0.01
CA PHE A 94 -15.80 7.62 -0.06
C PHE A 94 -17.17 8.21 0.31
N LYS A 95 -17.16 9.41 0.91
CA LYS A 95 -18.37 10.09 1.38
C LYS A 95 -18.91 11.11 0.37
N GLU A 96 -18.05 11.54 -0.53
CA GLU A 96 -18.35 12.56 -1.54
C GLU A 96 -17.42 12.38 -2.76
N PRO A 97 -17.78 12.91 -3.93
CA PRO A 97 -16.95 12.87 -5.12
C PRO A 97 -15.64 13.64 -4.95
N LEU A 98 -14.52 13.00 -5.31
CA LEU A 98 -13.19 13.60 -5.30
C LEU A 98 -12.80 14.03 -6.72
N GLN A 99 -12.74 15.36 -6.97
CA GLN A 99 -12.57 15.91 -8.32
C GLN A 99 -11.13 16.27 -8.68
N ASN A 100 -10.19 16.25 -7.73
CA ASN A 100 -8.80 16.69 -7.91
C ASN A 100 -7.82 15.54 -8.07
N ILE A 101 -8.28 14.42 -8.56
CA ILE A 101 -7.46 13.25 -8.90
C ILE A 101 -7.57 12.93 -10.38
N CYS A 102 -6.48 12.41 -10.97
CA CYS A 102 -6.47 11.97 -12.36
C CYS A 102 -5.67 10.67 -12.52
N ASN A 103 -6.02 9.87 -13.52
CA ASN A 103 -5.25 8.68 -13.88
C ASN A 103 -4.11 9.07 -14.84
N ILE A 104 -2.87 8.74 -14.48
CA ILE A 104 -1.68 8.97 -15.31
C ILE A 104 -1.41 7.76 -16.21
N ALA A 105 -1.50 6.55 -15.65
CA ALA A 105 -1.21 5.30 -16.35
C ALA A 105 -1.91 4.11 -15.70
N THR A 106 -2.11 3.05 -16.47
CA THR A 106 -2.57 1.75 -15.99
C THR A 106 -1.50 0.69 -16.26
N PHE A 107 -1.06 -0.03 -15.23
CA PHE A 107 0.04 -0.97 -15.34
C PHE A 107 -0.43 -2.40 -15.64
N TYR A 108 -1.22 -3.02 -14.74
CA TYR A 108 -1.59 -4.42 -14.83
C TYR A 108 -2.87 -4.74 -14.07
N ARG A 109 -3.40 -5.96 -14.30
CA ARG A 109 -4.59 -6.46 -13.60
C ARG A 109 -4.23 -6.94 -12.20
N GLN A 110 -5.12 -6.68 -11.25
CA GLN A 110 -5.09 -7.27 -9.92
C GLN A 110 -6.34 -8.11 -9.69
N TYR A 111 -6.22 -9.10 -8.82
CA TYR A 111 -7.28 -10.04 -8.50
C TYR A 111 -7.48 -10.07 -7.00
N PHE A 112 -8.72 -9.98 -6.58
CA PHE A 112 -9.08 -10.29 -5.21
C PHE A 112 -9.03 -11.81 -5.03
N GLN A 113 -8.37 -12.25 -3.97
CA GLN A 113 -8.14 -13.65 -3.66
C GLN A 113 -8.56 -13.92 -2.22
N VAL A 114 -9.24 -15.06 -2.01
CA VAL A 114 -9.50 -15.64 -0.70
C VAL A 114 -8.69 -16.92 -0.63
N VAL A 115 -7.75 -16.99 0.29
CA VAL A 115 -6.77 -18.07 0.40
C VAL A 115 -6.97 -18.77 1.73
N THR A 116 -7.03 -20.11 1.66
CA THR A 116 -7.12 -21.02 2.81
C THR A 116 -6.05 -22.10 2.68
N LEU A 117 -5.75 -22.79 3.77
CA LEU A 117 -4.91 -23.99 3.71
C LEU A 117 -5.72 -25.17 3.12
N ALA A 118 -5.02 -26.14 2.54
CA ALA A 118 -5.66 -27.26 1.85
C ALA A 118 -6.51 -28.17 2.77
N ASP A 119 -6.19 -28.20 4.05
CA ASP A 119 -6.90 -28.95 5.09
C ASP A 119 -7.94 -28.11 5.85
N SER A 120 -8.18 -26.88 5.39
CA SER A 120 -9.17 -26.00 6.00
C SER A 120 -10.61 -26.50 5.72
N SER A 121 -11.53 -26.13 6.60
CA SER A 121 -12.97 -26.39 6.44
C SER A 121 -13.69 -25.22 5.77
N VAL A 122 -13.01 -24.42 4.95
CA VAL A 122 -13.55 -23.23 4.28
C VAL A 122 -13.65 -23.50 2.79
N ASP A 123 -14.83 -23.88 2.32
CA ASP A 123 -15.12 -24.18 0.91
C ASP A 123 -15.93 -23.05 0.25
N THR A 124 -16.70 -22.32 1.03
CA THR A 124 -17.59 -21.25 0.56
C THR A 124 -17.43 -19.97 1.40
N PRO A 125 -17.86 -18.80 0.91
CA PRO A 125 -17.85 -17.57 1.73
C PRO A 125 -18.67 -17.68 3.03
N PHE A 126 -19.68 -18.55 3.11
CA PHE A 126 -20.47 -18.75 4.32
C PHE A 126 -19.66 -19.43 5.45
N ASP A 127 -18.65 -20.22 5.08
CA ASP A 127 -17.77 -20.90 6.03
C ASP A 127 -16.77 -19.98 6.71
N LEU A 128 -16.72 -18.71 6.30
CA LEU A 128 -15.94 -17.67 6.96
C LEU A 128 -16.47 -17.34 8.37
N LYS A 129 -17.74 -17.64 8.64
CA LYS A 129 -18.33 -17.42 9.96
C LYS A 129 -17.53 -18.14 11.04
N ASP A 130 -17.28 -17.43 12.15
CA ASP A 130 -16.51 -17.90 13.32
C ASP A 130 -15.03 -18.27 13.01
N LYS A 131 -14.50 -17.92 11.83
CA LYS A 131 -13.10 -18.12 11.46
C LYS A 131 -12.24 -16.92 11.86
N VAL A 132 -10.94 -17.14 11.95
CA VAL A 132 -9.93 -16.08 12.10
C VAL A 132 -9.49 -15.62 10.72
N LEU A 133 -9.73 -14.36 10.41
CA LEU A 133 -9.41 -13.74 9.12
C LEU A 133 -8.17 -12.86 9.23
N ALA A 134 -7.18 -13.08 8.37
CA ALA A 134 -6.14 -12.11 8.07
C ALA A 134 -6.52 -11.35 6.81
N THR A 135 -6.41 -10.02 6.83
CA THR A 135 -6.75 -9.17 5.68
C THR A 135 -5.82 -7.96 5.60
N GLN A 136 -5.91 -7.22 4.51
CA GLN A 136 -5.11 -6.03 4.30
C GLN A 136 -5.40 -4.93 5.35
N PRO A 137 -4.47 -3.98 5.55
CA PRO A 137 -4.70 -2.86 6.46
C PRO A 137 -5.97 -2.09 6.10
N ARG A 138 -6.60 -1.48 7.09
CA ARG A 138 -7.74 -0.59 6.87
C ARG A 138 -7.36 0.54 5.92
N GLY A 139 -8.24 0.83 4.97
CA GLY A 139 -7.98 1.78 3.89
C GLY A 139 -7.27 1.16 2.67
N ALA A 140 -7.01 -0.14 2.68
CA ALA A 140 -6.63 -0.88 1.47
C ALA A 140 -7.87 -1.31 0.70
N THR A 141 -7.77 -1.36 -0.64
CA THR A 141 -8.89 -1.80 -1.49
C THR A 141 -9.29 -3.25 -1.20
N GLY A 142 -8.33 -4.14 -0.94
CA GLY A 142 -8.64 -5.53 -0.61
C GLY A 142 -9.39 -5.69 0.71
N GLU A 143 -9.14 -4.84 1.69
CA GLU A 143 -9.94 -4.79 2.92
C GLU A 143 -11.38 -4.34 2.63
N ALA A 144 -11.54 -3.29 1.81
CA ALA A 144 -12.87 -2.83 1.41
C ALA A 144 -13.65 -3.94 0.65
N ILE A 145 -13.01 -4.65 -0.28
CA ILE A 145 -13.62 -5.79 -0.99
C ILE A 145 -13.96 -6.92 -0.02
N THR A 146 -13.10 -7.21 0.96
CA THR A 146 -13.39 -8.20 2.01
C THR A 146 -14.65 -7.85 2.79
N SER A 147 -14.78 -6.59 3.19
CA SER A 147 -15.99 -6.08 3.84
C SER A 147 -17.24 -6.27 2.97
N HIS A 148 -17.16 -5.95 1.68
CA HIS A 148 -18.26 -6.15 0.73
C HIS A 148 -18.59 -7.63 0.53
N LEU A 149 -17.57 -8.52 0.47
CA LEU A 149 -17.78 -9.96 0.41
C LEU A 149 -18.60 -10.47 1.61
N LEU A 150 -18.21 -10.08 2.81
CA LEU A 150 -18.94 -10.45 4.03
C LEU A 150 -20.37 -9.93 4.00
N GLN A 151 -20.58 -8.65 3.66
CA GLN A 151 -21.91 -8.04 3.58
C GLN A 151 -22.81 -8.71 2.56
N ALA A 152 -22.27 -9.09 1.39
CA ALA A 152 -23.02 -9.82 0.35
C ALA A 152 -23.51 -11.20 0.82
N HIS A 153 -22.90 -11.75 1.87
CA HIS A 153 -23.27 -13.04 2.48
C HIS A 153 -23.95 -12.87 3.85
N GLY A 154 -24.47 -11.67 4.15
CA GLY A 154 -25.17 -11.38 5.40
C GLY A 154 -24.29 -11.35 6.65
N MET A 155 -22.99 -11.16 6.48
CA MET A 155 -21.99 -11.12 7.54
C MET A 155 -21.33 -9.74 7.63
N ASP A 156 -20.64 -9.52 8.74
CA ASP A 156 -19.69 -8.43 8.93
C ASP A 156 -18.46 -8.95 9.71
N TYR A 157 -17.52 -8.10 10.04
CA TYR A 157 -16.33 -8.50 10.82
C TYR A 157 -16.67 -9.05 12.23
N LYS A 158 -17.85 -8.75 12.78
CA LYS A 158 -18.31 -9.30 14.07
C LYS A 158 -18.80 -10.75 13.93
N SER A 159 -19.09 -11.20 12.73
CA SER A 159 -19.46 -12.57 12.43
C SER A 159 -18.27 -13.54 12.43
N LEU A 160 -17.06 -13.00 12.52
CA LEU A 160 -15.79 -13.73 12.54
C LEU A 160 -15.31 -13.90 13.98
N SER A 161 -14.52 -14.94 14.24
CA SER A 161 -13.90 -15.16 15.55
C SER A 161 -12.89 -14.07 15.89
N ASN A 162 -12.05 -13.70 14.90
CA ASN A 162 -11.11 -12.59 15.01
C ASN A 162 -10.74 -12.06 13.62
N VAL A 163 -10.25 -10.82 13.54
CA VAL A 163 -9.75 -10.20 12.30
C VAL A 163 -8.43 -9.50 12.55
N SER A 164 -7.42 -9.88 11.80
CA SER A 164 -6.12 -9.22 11.77
C SER A 164 -6.00 -8.34 10.52
N PHE A 165 -5.73 -7.05 10.72
CA PHE A 165 -5.50 -6.08 9.66
C PHE A 165 -4.00 -5.80 9.56
N GLY A 166 -3.31 -6.46 8.64
CA GLY A 166 -1.85 -6.43 8.55
C GLY A 166 -1.28 -6.38 7.15
N SER A 167 0.06 -6.35 7.06
CA SER A 167 0.76 -6.51 5.79
C SER A 167 0.54 -7.93 5.22
N TYR A 168 0.90 -8.14 3.96
CA TYR A 168 0.83 -9.49 3.37
C TYR A 168 1.80 -10.45 4.08
N THR A 169 2.98 -9.96 4.45
CA THR A 169 3.96 -10.75 5.21
C THR A 169 3.42 -11.18 6.57
N ASP A 170 2.79 -10.26 7.31
CA ASP A 170 2.16 -10.57 8.60
C ASP A 170 1.05 -11.62 8.43
N SER A 171 0.21 -11.45 7.40
CA SER A 171 -0.89 -12.37 7.12
C SER A 171 -0.41 -13.78 6.76
N VAL A 172 0.66 -13.88 5.96
CA VAL A 172 1.31 -15.17 5.64
C VAL A 172 1.86 -15.83 6.91
N THR A 173 2.50 -15.06 7.78
CA THR A 173 3.00 -15.57 9.06
C THR A 173 1.86 -16.10 9.93
N LEU A 174 0.77 -15.35 10.07
CA LEU A 174 -0.41 -15.80 10.83
C LEU A 174 -1.00 -17.11 10.29
N MET A 175 -1.07 -17.27 8.97
CA MET A 175 -1.56 -18.49 8.32
C MET A 175 -0.61 -19.66 8.58
N LYS A 176 0.71 -19.49 8.39
CA LYS A 176 1.72 -20.55 8.61
C LYS A 176 1.77 -21.01 10.08
N ASP A 177 1.56 -20.08 11.01
CA ASP A 177 1.58 -20.36 12.45
C ASP A 177 0.24 -20.92 12.98
N GLY A 178 -0.78 -21.09 12.10
CA GLY A 178 -2.12 -21.55 12.48
C GLY A 178 -2.91 -20.54 13.31
N ASN A 179 -2.53 -19.27 13.27
CA ASN A 179 -3.19 -18.16 13.96
C ASN A 179 -4.22 -17.42 13.08
N ALA A 180 -4.38 -17.84 11.82
CA ALA A 180 -5.45 -17.42 10.93
C ALA A 180 -5.87 -18.59 10.04
N ASP A 181 -7.19 -18.68 9.76
CA ASP A 181 -7.80 -19.70 8.93
C ASP A 181 -7.88 -19.27 7.46
N VAL A 182 -8.00 -17.96 7.24
CA VAL A 182 -8.26 -17.36 5.93
C VAL A 182 -7.44 -16.09 5.74
N PHE A 183 -6.88 -15.92 4.54
CA PHE A 183 -6.19 -14.70 4.14
C PHE A 183 -6.87 -14.09 2.90
N THR A 184 -7.30 -12.84 2.99
CA THR A 184 -7.86 -12.09 1.86
C THR A 184 -6.92 -10.99 1.40
N LEU A 185 -6.68 -10.93 0.08
CA LEU A 185 -5.76 -9.96 -0.51
C LEU A 185 -6.17 -9.58 -1.93
N THR A 186 -5.70 -8.42 -2.38
CA THR A 186 -5.81 -7.98 -3.77
C THR A 186 -4.42 -7.78 -4.34
N THR A 187 -4.01 -8.64 -5.27
CA THR A 187 -2.66 -8.61 -5.85
C THR A 187 -2.63 -9.29 -7.23
N THR A 188 -1.43 -9.46 -7.78
CA THR A 188 -1.19 -10.20 -9.04
C THR A 188 -1.39 -11.71 -8.87
N ILE A 189 -1.53 -12.42 -9.99
CA ILE A 189 -1.41 -13.88 -10.07
C ILE A 189 -0.28 -14.17 -11.07
N PRO A 190 0.82 -14.85 -10.65
CA PRO A 190 1.10 -15.33 -9.31
C PRO A 190 1.40 -14.21 -8.31
N SER A 191 1.21 -14.51 -7.02
CA SER A 191 1.50 -13.62 -5.90
C SER A 191 2.64 -14.17 -5.05
N GLY A 192 3.66 -13.35 -4.77
CA GLY A 192 4.77 -13.76 -3.90
C GLY A 192 4.28 -14.19 -2.51
N ALA A 193 3.32 -13.48 -1.93
CA ALA A 193 2.75 -13.83 -0.63
C ALA A 193 2.01 -15.19 -0.64
N VAL A 194 1.24 -15.48 -1.70
CA VAL A 194 0.54 -16.78 -1.82
C VAL A 194 1.52 -17.90 -2.08
N MET A 195 2.55 -17.67 -2.90
CA MET A 195 3.62 -18.66 -3.14
C MET A 195 4.43 -18.96 -1.89
N ASP A 196 4.71 -17.94 -1.06
CA ASP A 196 5.37 -18.12 0.23
C ASP A 196 4.51 -18.94 1.21
N LEU A 197 3.20 -18.70 1.22
CA LEU A 197 2.28 -19.52 2.04
C LEU A 197 2.23 -20.99 1.59
N ALA A 198 2.44 -21.26 0.30
CA ALA A 198 2.41 -22.60 -0.28
C ALA A 198 3.75 -23.35 -0.18
N SER A 199 4.81 -22.72 0.35
CA SER A 199 6.14 -23.31 0.55
C SER A 199 6.26 -23.88 1.97
#